data_039c7f39deb3922c7674154a39fcf80d
#
_entry.id   039c7f39deb3922c7674154a39fcf80d
#
_cell.length_a   1.000
_cell.length_b   1.000
_cell.length_c   1.000
_cell.angle_alpha   90.00
_cell.angle_beta   90.00
_cell.angle_gamma   90.00
#
_symmetry.space_group_name_H-M   'P 1'
#
loop_
_entity.id
_entity.type
_entity.pdbx_description
1 polymer ?
#
loop_
_entity_poly.entity_id
_entity_poly.type
_entity_poly.pdbx_seq_one_letter_code
_entity_poly.pdbx_strand_id
1 'polypeptide(L)'
;MISPFVLRRTKNEVLKDLPDKIENTVLVDFSEDEKKLYLAHLAEANQLLKTLDGSKDRIQILAMLTKLRQICCEPRIVFDDVKHMSSKMEACLNIIQTYKDNNKKIIVFSSFKSLLNLLAKELDKSKTSYYMLTGDTDKADRKGLVDAYQNDDTTVFLISLKAGGTGLNLTAAEGVIHFDPWWNMSAQNQATDRAYRIGQKNKVFVYKLIMADSIEEKIQTLQAAKKDLADRFVEGNSGSITTMSGEEIMSLFSED
;
A
#
# COMPACT_ATOMS: atom_id res chain seq x y z
N MET A 1 31.70 15.19 -7.62
CA MET A 1 31.61 15.06 -9.09
C MET A 1 31.40 13.60 -9.47
N ILE A 2 30.13 13.11 -9.43
CA ILE A 2 29.75 11.71 -9.76
C ILE A 2 28.98 11.66 -11.11
N SER A 3 28.55 12.83 -11.62
CA SER A 3 27.72 12.99 -12.80
C SER A 3 28.21 12.25 -14.07
N PRO A 4 29.51 12.09 -14.37
CA PRO A 4 29.92 11.36 -15.58
C PRO A 4 29.75 9.84 -15.49
N PHE A 5 29.50 9.28 -14.31
CA PHE A 5 29.42 7.83 -14.08
C PHE A 5 27.98 7.35 -13.78
N VAL A 6 27.01 8.26 -13.68
CA VAL A 6 25.62 7.94 -13.38
C VAL A 6 24.72 8.43 -14.51
N LEU A 7 24.19 7.51 -15.29
CA LEU A 7 23.17 7.78 -16.30
C LEU A 7 21.80 7.47 -15.71
N ARG A 8 21.05 8.48 -15.28
CA ARG A 8 19.66 8.35 -14.85
C ARG A 8 18.74 8.69 -16.04
N ARG A 9 17.94 7.73 -16.46
CA ARG A 9 16.87 7.96 -17.45
C ARG A 9 15.54 7.68 -16.80
N THR A 10 14.56 8.56 -17.01
CA THR A 10 13.19 8.32 -16.56
C THR A 10 12.49 7.38 -17.52
N LYS A 11 11.51 6.60 -17.03
CA LYS A 11 10.73 5.68 -17.87
C LYS A 11 10.04 6.41 -19.03
N ASN A 12 9.50 7.60 -18.77
CA ASN A 12 8.82 8.42 -19.79
C ASN A 12 9.72 8.86 -20.93
N GLU A 13 11.02 9.00 -20.69
CA GLU A 13 11.99 9.38 -21.72
C GLU A 13 12.42 8.20 -22.63
N VAL A 14 12.42 6.99 -22.07
CA VAL A 14 12.99 5.81 -22.73
C VAL A 14 11.92 4.88 -23.30
N LEU A 15 10.72 4.86 -22.75
CA LEU A 15 9.68 3.87 -23.05
C LEU A 15 8.43 4.55 -23.63
N LYS A 16 8.55 5.07 -24.85
CA LYS A 16 7.44 5.67 -25.61
C LYS A 16 6.33 4.67 -25.97
N ASP A 17 6.63 3.38 -25.91
CA ASP A 17 5.72 2.30 -26.32
C ASP A 17 4.94 1.68 -25.15
N LEU A 18 5.11 2.18 -23.90
CA LEU A 18 4.30 1.71 -22.79
C LEU A 18 2.89 2.33 -22.85
N PRO A 19 1.84 1.50 -22.62
CA PRO A 19 0.47 2.02 -22.49
C PRO A 19 0.36 3.01 -21.33
N ASP A 20 -0.75 3.77 -21.27
CA ASP A 20 -0.99 4.72 -20.19
C ASP A 20 -1.06 4.03 -18.82
N LYS A 21 -0.51 4.70 -17.80
CA LYS A 21 -0.72 4.39 -16.39
C LYS A 21 -1.65 5.44 -15.80
N ILE A 22 -2.79 5.01 -15.27
CA ILE A 22 -3.81 5.87 -14.66
C ILE A 22 -3.80 5.62 -13.16
N GLU A 23 -3.46 6.63 -12.36
CA GLU A 23 -3.44 6.54 -10.91
C GLU A 23 -4.66 7.25 -10.31
N ASN A 24 -5.43 6.52 -9.49
CA ASN A 24 -6.61 7.00 -8.80
C ASN A 24 -6.42 6.85 -7.28
N THR A 25 -6.64 7.91 -6.53
CA THR A 25 -6.83 7.84 -5.09
C THR A 25 -8.31 7.64 -4.82
N VAL A 26 -8.64 6.56 -4.13
CA VAL A 26 -10.00 6.23 -3.69
C VAL A 26 -10.09 6.57 -2.21
N LEU A 27 -10.75 7.67 -1.91
CA LEU A 27 -11.09 8.02 -0.54
C LEU A 27 -12.27 7.17 -0.09
N VAL A 28 -12.14 6.55 1.07
CA VAL A 28 -13.16 5.69 1.68
C VAL A 28 -13.54 6.28 3.02
N ASP A 29 -14.83 6.48 3.25
CA ASP A 29 -15.34 6.97 4.53
C ASP A 29 -15.45 5.83 5.54
N PHE A 30 -15.17 6.13 6.81
CA PHE A 30 -15.44 5.22 7.90
C PHE A 30 -16.94 4.99 8.06
N SER A 31 -17.36 3.77 8.36
CA SER A 31 -18.66 3.57 8.97
C SER A 31 -18.71 4.20 10.37
N GLU A 32 -19.90 4.39 10.92
CA GLU A 32 -20.08 5.01 12.25
C GLU A 32 -19.29 4.28 13.35
N ASP A 33 -19.27 2.95 13.31
CA ASP A 33 -18.58 2.15 14.32
C ASP A 33 -17.07 2.14 14.13
N GLU A 34 -16.59 2.12 12.87
CA GLU A 34 -15.17 2.27 12.56
C GLU A 34 -14.66 3.64 13.01
N LYS A 35 -15.43 4.70 12.77
CA LYS A 35 -15.07 6.07 13.15
C LYS A 35 -14.93 6.21 14.66
N LYS A 36 -15.91 5.68 15.43
CA LYS A 36 -15.85 5.67 16.89
C LYS A 36 -14.60 4.93 17.38
N LEU A 37 -14.33 3.74 16.83
CA LEU A 37 -13.17 2.94 17.19
C LEU A 37 -11.86 3.66 16.88
N TYR A 38 -11.74 4.23 15.68
CA TYR A 38 -10.57 4.98 15.26
C TYR A 38 -10.31 6.20 16.16
N LEU A 39 -11.33 7.02 16.42
CA LEU A 39 -11.21 8.22 17.26
C LEU A 39 -10.86 7.88 18.71
N ALA A 40 -11.42 6.80 19.27
CA ALA A 40 -11.06 6.35 20.62
C ALA A 40 -9.57 6.02 20.73
N HIS A 41 -9.01 5.30 19.75
CA HIS A 41 -7.58 4.95 19.74
C HIS A 41 -6.68 6.11 19.35
N LEU A 42 -7.15 7.05 18.55
CA LEU A 42 -6.44 8.29 18.29
C LEU A 42 -6.31 9.14 19.56
N ALA A 43 -7.39 9.27 20.34
CA ALA A 43 -7.38 9.97 21.62
C ALA A 43 -6.45 9.31 22.64
N GLU A 44 -6.47 7.96 22.73
CA GLU A 44 -5.53 7.19 23.57
C GLU A 44 -4.07 7.47 23.17
N ALA A 45 -3.76 7.42 21.87
CA ALA A 45 -2.44 7.72 21.35
C ALA A 45 -2.01 9.16 21.70
N ASN A 46 -2.88 10.14 21.52
CA ASN A 46 -2.63 11.53 21.85
C ASN A 46 -2.36 11.76 23.36
N GLN A 47 -3.04 11.03 24.24
CA GLN A 47 -2.76 11.08 25.69
C GLN A 47 -1.36 10.52 25.99
N LEU A 48 -1.01 9.37 25.43
CA LEU A 48 0.30 8.75 25.63
C LEU A 48 1.42 9.64 25.09
N LEU A 49 1.26 10.26 23.94
CA LEU A 49 2.26 11.15 23.33
C LEU A 49 2.64 12.33 24.23
N LYS A 50 1.73 12.84 25.07
CA LYS A 50 2.01 13.91 26.03
C LYS A 50 3.00 13.50 27.12
N THR A 51 3.16 12.20 27.36
CA THR A 51 4.03 11.63 28.39
C THR A 51 5.35 11.10 27.84
N LEU A 52 5.49 11.03 26.50
CA LEU A 52 6.65 10.43 25.84
C LEU A 52 7.67 11.49 25.41
N ASP A 53 8.95 11.13 25.51
CA ASP A 53 10.06 11.87 24.90
C ASP A 53 10.21 11.38 23.45
N GLY A 54 9.90 12.24 22.49
CA GLY A 54 9.88 11.90 21.05
C GLY A 54 11.15 11.25 20.51
N SER A 55 12.29 11.42 21.19
CA SER A 55 13.56 10.81 20.79
C SER A 55 13.79 9.43 21.44
N LYS A 56 13.42 9.27 22.73
CA LYS A 56 13.64 8.05 23.50
C LYS A 56 12.55 7.00 23.28
N ASP A 57 11.31 7.45 23.10
CA ASP A 57 10.13 6.60 23.05
C ASP A 57 9.67 6.29 21.61
N ARG A 58 10.55 6.49 20.64
CA ARG A 58 10.26 6.34 19.21
C ARG A 58 9.61 4.99 18.86
N ILE A 59 10.02 3.92 19.53
CA ILE A 59 9.46 2.58 19.29
C ILE A 59 7.98 2.54 19.68
N GLN A 60 7.60 3.17 20.79
CA GLN A 60 6.21 3.22 21.24
C GLN A 60 5.35 4.06 20.27
N ILE A 61 5.87 5.21 19.84
CA ILE A 61 5.19 6.07 18.86
C ILE A 61 4.97 5.32 17.55
N LEU A 62 5.96 4.58 17.06
CA LEU A 62 5.83 3.76 15.85
C LEU A 62 4.82 2.61 16.01
N ALA A 63 4.73 2.02 17.20
CA ALA A 63 3.73 1.00 17.50
C ALA A 63 2.30 1.58 17.47
N MET A 64 2.09 2.77 18.06
CA MET A 64 0.81 3.47 18.00
C MET A 64 0.41 3.84 16.56
N LEU A 65 1.33 4.37 15.78
CA LEU A 65 1.12 4.65 14.36
C LEU A 65 0.74 3.38 13.58
N THR A 66 1.41 2.27 13.87
CA THR A 66 1.12 0.99 13.22
C THR A 66 -0.27 0.50 13.59
N LYS A 67 -0.67 0.61 14.86
CA LYS A 67 -2.01 0.24 15.35
C LYS A 67 -3.11 1.07 14.66
N LEU A 68 -2.95 2.40 14.61
CA LEU A 68 -3.90 3.28 13.93
C LEU A 68 -4.04 2.95 12.43
N ARG A 69 -2.93 2.70 11.74
CA ARG A 69 -2.95 2.27 10.34
C ARG A 69 -3.64 0.92 10.15
N GLN A 70 -3.45 -0.02 11.07
CA GLN A 70 -4.16 -1.31 11.03
C GLN A 70 -5.66 -1.14 11.22
N ILE A 71 -6.09 -0.24 12.11
CA ILE A 71 -7.51 0.11 12.29
C ILE A 71 -8.08 0.73 11.01
N CYS A 72 -7.35 1.64 10.34
CA CYS A 72 -7.75 2.20 9.05
C CYS A 72 -7.87 1.13 7.95
N CYS A 73 -7.03 0.11 7.99
CA CYS A 73 -7.07 -0.96 6.99
C CYS A 73 -8.24 -1.91 7.24
N GLU A 74 -8.26 -2.52 8.42
CA GLU A 74 -9.22 -3.55 8.81
C GLU A 74 -9.13 -3.79 10.32
N PRO A 75 -10.09 -3.32 11.10
CA PRO A 75 -10.06 -3.45 12.58
C PRO A 75 -9.91 -4.90 13.08
N ARG A 76 -10.41 -5.88 12.34
CA ARG A 76 -10.28 -7.32 12.66
C ARG A 76 -8.81 -7.81 12.70
N ILE A 77 -7.85 -7.00 12.24
CA ILE A 77 -6.41 -7.32 12.39
C ILE A 77 -5.96 -7.15 13.85
N VAL A 78 -6.60 -6.23 14.57
CA VAL A 78 -6.20 -5.78 15.91
C VAL A 78 -7.15 -6.29 16.99
N PHE A 79 -8.43 -6.45 16.66
CA PHE A 79 -9.51 -6.73 17.60
C PHE A 79 -10.29 -7.98 17.20
N ASP A 80 -10.28 -8.99 18.06
CA ASP A 80 -10.97 -10.28 17.81
C ASP A 80 -12.50 -10.18 17.98
N ASP A 81 -12.98 -9.19 18.71
CA ASP A 81 -14.38 -8.92 18.98
C ASP A 81 -15.08 -8.18 17.83
N VAL A 82 -14.36 -7.50 16.97
CA VAL A 82 -14.90 -6.88 15.76
C VAL A 82 -15.24 -7.95 14.73
N LYS A 83 -16.52 -8.02 14.33
CA LYS A 83 -17.02 -9.04 13.39
C LYS A 83 -17.32 -8.48 12.00
N HIS A 84 -17.55 -7.18 11.91
CA HIS A 84 -17.88 -6.52 10.65
C HIS A 84 -16.63 -6.27 9.82
N MET A 85 -16.79 -6.45 8.52
CA MET A 85 -15.75 -6.11 7.52
C MET A 85 -15.64 -4.59 7.45
N SER A 86 -14.43 -4.09 7.23
CA SER A 86 -14.19 -2.65 7.07
C SER A 86 -14.72 -2.11 5.74
N SER A 87 -15.14 -0.85 5.75
CA SER A 87 -15.55 -0.12 4.54
C SER A 87 -14.45 -0.15 3.46
N LYS A 88 -13.20 -0.13 3.88
CA LYS A 88 -12.04 -0.20 2.99
C LYS A 88 -11.86 -1.59 2.36
N MET A 89 -12.12 -2.65 3.12
CA MET A 89 -12.12 -4.02 2.59
C MET A 89 -13.24 -4.20 1.57
N GLU A 90 -14.44 -3.66 1.83
CA GLU A 90 -15.56 -3.69 0.90
C GLU A 90 -15.21 -2.96 -0.40
N ALA A 91 -14.63 -1.75 -0.31
CA ALA A 91 -14.18 -1.01 -1.49
C ALA A 91 -13.15 -1.80 -2.31
N CYS A 92 -12.20 -2.47 -1.66
CA CYS A 92 -11.23 -3.34 -2.31
C CYS A 92 -11.92 -4.50 -3.04
N LEU A 93 -12.83 -5.20 -2.38
CA LEU A 93 -13.55 -6.34 -2.96
C LEU A 93 -14.42 -5.91 -4.16
N ASN A 94 -15.04 -4.74 -4.12
CA ASN A 94 -15.82 -4.20 -5.22
C ASN A 94 -14.95 -3.92 -6.46
N ILE A 95 -13.75 -3.39 -6.27
CA ILE A 95 -12.79 -3.22 -7.37
C ILE A 95 -12.38 -4.59 -7.92
N ILE A 96 -12.02 -5.54 -7.06
CA ILE A 96 -11.64 -6.90 -7.47
C ILE A 96 -12.77 -7.55 -8.26
N GLN A 97 -14.03 -7.43 -7.80
CA GLN A 97 -15.20 -8.00 -8.50
C GLN A 97 -15.34 -7.42 -9.92
N THR A 98 -15.12 -6.11 -10.07
CA THR A 98 -15.12 -5.47 -11.41
C THR A 98 -14.08 -6.09 -12.34
N TYR A 99 -12.88 -6.40 -11.84
CA TYR A 99 -11.84 -7.06 -12.64
C TYR A 99 -12.21 -8.50 -12.98
N LYS A 100 -12.75 -9.25 -12.02
CA LYS A 100 -13.25 -10.62 -12.22
C LYS A 100 -14.31 -10.68 -13.30
N ASP A 101 -15.31 -9.81 -13.25
CA ASP A 101 -16.43 -9.76 -14.19
C ASP A 101 -15.98 -9.43 -15.63
N ASN A 102 -14.85 -8.73 -15.75
CA ASN A 102 -14.24 -8.38 -17.04
C ASN A 102 -13.14 -9.36 -17.47
N ASN A 103 -12.93 -10.47 -16.76
CA ASN A 103 -11.84 -11.43 -17.00
C ASN A 103 -10.46 -10.78 -17.03
N LYS A 104 -10.24 -9.78 -16.15
CA LYS A 104 -8.98 -9.05 -16.02
C LYS A 104 -8.26 -9.43 -14.75
N LYS A 105 -6.95 -9.22 -14.74
CA LYS A 105 -6.09 -9.55 -13.61
C LYS A 105 -5.74 -8.30 -12.80
N ILE A 106 -5.69 -8.47 -11.48
CA ILE A 106 -5.40 -7.39 -10.54
C ILE A 106 -4.43 -7.85 -9.45
N ILE A 107 -3.53 -6.96 -9.06
CA ILE A 107 -2.59 -7.18 -7.94
C ILE A 107 -3.06 -6.35 -6.76
N VAL A 108 -3.00 -6.91 -5.56
CA VAL A 108 -3.24 -6.18 -4.31
C VAL A 108 -1.97 -6.20 -3.48
N PHE A 109 -1.43 -5.02 -3.21
CA PHE A 109 -0.30 -4.82 -2.31
C PHE A 109 -0.76 -4.35 -0.94
N SER A 110 -0.19 -4.92 0.11
CA SER A 110 -0.32 -4.43 1.48
C SER A 110 0.96 -4.58 2.27
N SER A 111 1.17 -3.70 3.25
CA SER A 111 2.24 -3.83 4.24
C SER A 111 1.92 -4.86 5.32
N PHE A 112 0.65 -5.23 5.50
CA PHE A 112 0.18 -6.13 6.53
C PHE A 112 -0.18 -7.51 5.97
N LYS A 113 0.61 -8.53 6.35
CA LYS A 113 0.31 -9.92 5.99
C LYS A 113 -1.04 -10.39 6.57
N SER A 114 -1.37 -9.95 7.80
CA SER A 114 -2.65 -10.25 8.45
C SER A 114 -3.85 -9.77 7.63
N LEU A 115 -3.74 -8.59 6.99
CA LEU A 115 -4.74 -8.08 6.07
C LEU A 115 -4.89 -8.99 4.84
N LEU A 116 -3.78 -9.36 4.21
CA LEU A 116 -3.81 -10.25 3.04
C LEU A 116 -4.46 -11.60 3.36
N ASN A 117 -4.22 -12.13 4.57
CA ASN A 117 -4.87 -13.36 5.04
C ASN A 117 -6.39 -13.19 5.23
N LEU A 118 -6.87 -12.02 5.71
CA LEU A 118 -8.29 -11.73 5.80
C LEU A 118 -8.91 -11.57 4.43
N LEU A 119 -8.26 -10.82 3.54
CA LEU A 119 -8.70 -10.64 2.17
C LEU A 119 -8.79 -11.99 1.44
N ALA A 120 -7.82 -12.89 1.62
CA ALA A 120 -7.85 -14.23 1.07
C ALA A 120 -9.10 -15.01 1.50
N LYS A 121 -9.47 -14.96 2.80
CA LYS A 121 -10.70 -15.57 3.30
C LYS A 121 -11.97 -15.00 2.65
N GLU A 122 -12.00 -13.70 2.37
CA GLU A 122 -13.16 -13.09 1.68
C GLU A 122 -13.19 -13.49 0.19
N LEU A 123 -12.03 -13.62 -0.46
CA LEU A 123 -11.94 -14.15 -1.83
C LEU A 123 -12.38 -15.62 -1.91
N ASP A 124 -12.06 -16.45 -0.91
CA ASP A 124 -12.54 -17.83 -0.83
C ASP A 124 -14.07 -17.88 -0.76
N LYS A 125 -14.71 -17.03 0.06
CA LYS A 125 -16.18 -16.93 0.15
C LYS A 125 -16.83 -16.56 -1.18
N SER A 126 -16.19 -15.65 -1.93
CA SER A 126 -16.69 -15.20 -3.25
C SER A 126 -16.25 -16.10 -4.41
N LYS A 127 -15.55 -17.20 -4.11
CA LYS A 127 -14.98 -18.13 -5.12
C LYS A 127 -14.15 -17.37 -6.17
N THR A 128 -13.33 -16.44 -5.72
CA THR A 128 -12.42 -15.69 -6.57
C THR A 128 -11.03 -16.28 -6.45
N SER A 129 -10.45 -16.69 -7.58
CA SER A 129 -9.12 -17.29 -7.62
C SER A 129 -8.04 -16.27 -7.27
N TYR A 130 -7.07 -16.69 -6.47
CA TYR A 130 -5.94 -15.83 -6.11
C TYR A 130 -4.66 -16.63 -5.89
N TYR A 131 -3.52 -15.96 -6.05
CA TYR A 131 -2.23 -16.35 -5.52
C TYR A 131 -1.83 -15.41 -4.39
N MET A 132 -0.97 -15.89 -3.48
CA MET A 132 -0.44 -15.10 -2.39
C MET A 132 1.08 -15.23 -2.32
N LEU A 133 1.79 -14.08 -2.27
CA LEU A 133 3.23 -14.00 -2.11
C LEU A 133 3.57 -13.09 -0.94
N THR A 134 4.15 -13.69 0.11
CA THR A 134 4.54 -12.98 1.34
C THR A 134 6.01 -13.22 1.68
N GLY A 135 6.47 -12.65 2.80
CA GLY A 135 7.81 -12.89 3.29
C GLY A 135 8.09 -14.38 3.61
N ASP A 136 7.04 -15.14 3.93
CA ASP A 136 7.15 -16.56 4.30
C ASP A 136 7.16 -17.49 3.07
N THR A 137 6.87 -16.97 1.88
CA THR A 137 6.92 -17.76 0.65
C THR A 137 8.37 -18.11 0.31
N ASP A 138 8.66 -19.39 0.14
CA ASP A 138 10.00 -19.85 -0.20
C ASP A 138 10.50 -19.24 -1.51
N LYS A 139 11.81 -18.95 -1.55
CA LYS A 139 12.41 -18.32 -2.73
C LYS A 139 12.26 -19.17 -4.00
N ALA A 140 12.26 -20.50 -3.85
CA ALA A 140 12.09 -21.44 -4.95
C ALA A 140 10.67 -21.34 -5.56
N ASP A 141 9.64 -21.16 -4.74
CA ASP A 141 8.24 -21.15 -5.16
C ASP A 141 7.81 -19.82 -5.78
N ARG A 142 8.49 -18.73 -5.44
CA ARG A 142 8.13 -17.37 -5.91
C ARG A 142 8.06 -17.27 -7.43
N LYS A 143 9.01 -17.87 -8.12
CA LYS A 143 9.03 -17.88 -9.59
C LYS A 143 7.85 -18.66 -10.14
N GLY A 144 7.56 -19.84 -9.58
CA GLY A 144 6.43 -20.67 -10.00
C GLY A 144 5.09 -19.96 -9.86
N LEU A 145 4.87 -19.25 -8.73
CA LEU A 145 3.65 -18.45 -8.51
C LEU A 145 3.50 -17.31 -9.54
N VAL A 146 4.60 -16.62 -9.86
CA VAL A 146 4.60 -15.55 -10.85
C VAL A 146 4.32 -16.11 -12.24
N ASP A 147 4.99 -17.19 -12.63
CA ASP A 147 4.82 -17.81 -13.94
C ASP A 147 3.38 -18.37 -14.10
N ALA A 148 2.82 -18.96 -13.04
CA ALA A 148 1.43 -19.42 -13.04
C ALA A 148 0.47 -18.24 -13.22
N TYR A 149 0.58 -17.18 -12.42
CA TYR A 149 -0.28 -15.99 -12.55
C TYR A 149 -0.21 -15.34 -13.93
N GLN A 150 0.95 -15.34 -14.57
CA GLN A 150 1.11 -14.78 -15.92
C GLN A 150 0.34 -15.58 -16.98
N ASN A 151 0.17 -16.89 -16.80
CA ASN A 151 -0.26 -17.80 -17.85
C ASN A 151 -1.63 -18.47 -17.62
N ASP A 152 -2.18 -18.44 -16.40
CA ASP A 152 -3.50 -19.00 -16.08
C ASP A 152 -4.59 -17.91 -15.98
N ASP A 153 -5.81 -18.30 -15.58
CA ASP A 153 -6.96 -17.39 -15.45
C ASP A 153 -7.15 -16.86 -14.02
N THR A 154 -6.15 -16.96 -13.16
CA THR A 154 -6.24 -16.45 -11.80
C THR A 154 -6.39 -14.93 -11.78
N THR A 155 -7.45 -14.45 -11.13
CA THR A 155 -7.83 -13.03 -11.14
C THR A 155 -6.93 -12.18 -10.28
N VAL A 156 -6.61 -12.64 -9.04
CA VAL A 156 -5.98 -11.80 -8.02
C VAL A 156 -4.60 -12.31 -7.65
N PHE A 157 -3.65 -11.39 -7.47
CA PHE A 157 -2.38 -11.69 -6.83
C PHE A 157 -2.20 -10.83 -5.58
N LEU A 158 -2.22 -11.45 -4.42
CA LEU A 158 -2.01 -10.82 -3.12
C LEU A 158 -0.51 -10.80 -2.81
N ILE A 159 0.08 -9.62 -2.64
CA ILE A 159 1.53 -9.49 -2.46
C ILE A 159 1.83 -8.59 -1.26
N SER A 160 2.64 -9.09 -0.31
CA SER A 160 3.17 -8.21 0.72
C SER A 160 4.25 -7.29 0.14
N LEU A 161 4.23 -6.00 0.51
CA LEU A 161 5.16 -5.01 -0.03
C LEU A 161 6.64 -5.39 0.20
N LYS A 162 6.96 -6.04 1.32
CA LYS A 162 8.32 -6.55 1.60
C LYS A 162 8.74 -7.64 0.62
N ALA A 163 7.83 -8.52 0.22
CA ALA A 163 8.11 -9.59 -0.73
C ALA A 163 8.13 -9.09 -2.18
N GLY A 164 7.35 -8.05 -2.50
CA GLY A 164 7.29 -7.42 -3.81
C GLY A 164 8.57 -6.71 -4.27
N GLY A 165 9.54 -6.50 -3.37
CA GLY A 165 10.83 -5.84 -3.68
C GLY A 165 11.76 -6.64 -4.60
N THR A 166 11.52 -7.92 -4.82
CA THR A 166 12.36 -8.79 -5.65
C THR A 166 11.82 -8.86 -7.09
N GLY A 167 12.46 -8.22 -8.03
CA GLY A 167 12.42 -8.33 -9.52
C GLY A 167 11.25 -9.05 -10.22
N LEU A 168 10.05 -9.11 -9.62
CA LEU A 168 8.89 -9.81 -10.17
C LEU A 168 8.45 -9.18 -11.50
N ASN A 169 8.03 -9.99 -12.45
CA ASN A 169 7.41 -9.54 -13.69
C ASN A 169 5.92 -9.94 -13.69
N LEU A 170 5.03 -8.95 -13.61
CA LEU A 170 3.58 -9.16 -13.42
C LEU A 170 2.77 -8.41 -14.48
N THR A 171 3.25 -8.42 -15.72
CA THR A 171 2.67 -7.68 -16.85
C THR A 171 1.32 -8.22 -17.33
N ALA A 172 0.85 -9.36 -16.84
CA ALA A 172 -0.51 -9.83 -17.09
C ALA A 172 -1.57 -9.00 -16.32
N ALA A 173 -1.17 -8.28 -15.26
CA ALA A 173 -2.09 -7.47 -14.48
C ALA A 173 -2.38 -6.13 -15.15
N GLU A 174 -3.66 -5.79 -15.24
CA GLU A 174 -4.15 -4.49 -15.69
C GLU A 174 -4.55 -3.57 -14.53
N GLY A 175 -4.70 -4.12 -13.33
CA GLY A 175 -5.01 -3.41 -12.10
C GLY A 175 -3.96 -3.59 -11.03
N VAL A 176 -3.74 -2.54 -10.24
CA VAL A 176 -2.92 -2.55 -9.04
C VAL A 176 -3.66 -1.83 -7.93
N ILE A 177 -3.89 -2.49 -6.81
CA ILE A 177 -4.42 -1.87 -5.59
C ILE A 177 -3.29 -1.74 -4.59
N HIS A 178 -3.03 -0.53 -4.11
CA HIS A 178 -2.31 -0.28 -2.87
C HIS A 178 -3.35 -0.15 -1.78
N PHE A 179 -3.50 -1.20 -0.96
CA PHE A 179 -4.53 -1.25 0.07
C PHE A 179 -4.25 -0.26 1.20
N ASP A 180 -3.00 -0.09 1.55
CA ASP A 180 -2.55 0.88 2.55
C ASP A 180 -1.39 1.74 1.99
N PRO A 181 -1.32 3.04 2.36
CA PRO A 181 -0.23 3.90 1.95
C PRO A 181 1.09 3.45 2.57
N TRP A 182 2.14 3.41 1.76
CA TRP A 182 3.47 3.06 2.22
C TRP A 182 4.28 4.31 2.51
N TRP A 183 4.99 4.33 3.64
CA TRP A 183 5.84 5.46 4.03
C TRP A 183 6.86 5.86 2.96
N ASN A 184 7.39 4.88 2.26
CA ASN A 184 8.35 5.07 1.18
C ASN A 184 7.63 5.01 -0.17
N MET A 185 7.39 6.18 -0.76
CA MET A 185 6.76 6.32 -2.07
C MET A 185 7.57 5.61 -3.18
N SER A 186 8.90 5.57 -3.08
CA SER A 186 9.73 4.84 -4.06
C SER A 186 9.46 3.35 -4.03
N ALA A 187 9.26 2.76 -2.84
CA ALA A 187 8.92 1.34 -2.72
C ALA A 187 7.51 1.06 -3.26
N GLN A 188 6.55 1.98 -3.06
CA GLN A 188 5.21 1.88 -3.62
C GLN A 188 5.24 1.97 -5.15
N ASN A 189 5.98 2.92 -5.70
CA ASN A 189 6.18 3.05 -7.14
C ASN A 189 6.90 1.82 -7.71
N GLN A 190 7.90 1.29 -7.02
CA GLN A 190 8.58 0.07 -7.41
C GLN A 190 7.62 -1.14 -7.44
N ALA A 191 6.66 -1.23 -6.52
CA ALA A 191 5.64 -2.27 -6.54
C ALA A 191 4.72 -2.11 -7.76
N THR A 192 4.24 -0.91 -8.05
CA THR A 192 3.46 -0.61 -9.28
C THR A 192 4.24 -0.97 -10.54
N ASP A 193 5.54 -0.72 -10.56
CA ASP A 193 6.45 -1.01 -11.67
C ASP A 193 6.62 -2.51 -11.98
N ARG A 194 6.05 -3.40 -11.18
CA ARG A 194 5.99 -4.83 -11.49
C ARG A 194 4.93 -5.15 -12.54
N ALA A 195 3.83 -4.43 -12.54
CA ALA A 195 2.77 -4.51 -13.54
C ALA A 195 3.04 -3.54 -14.72
N TYR A 196 3.48 -2.31 -14.41
CA TYR A 196 3.77 -1.27 -15.41
C TYR A 196 5.22 -1.33 -15.86
N ARG A 197 5.50 -2.26 -16.77
CA ARG A 197 6.86 -2.58 -17.23
C ARG A 197 6.87 -2.94 -18.72
N ILE A 198 8.07 -2.97 -19.33
CA ILE A 198 8.27 -3.49 -20.69
C ILE A 198 7.62 -4.88 -20.82
N GLY A 199 6.77 -5.04 -21.82
CA GLY A 199 5.94 -6.22 -22.04
C GLY A 199 4.48 -6.04 -21.64
N GLN A 200 4.12 -4.95 -20.95
CA GLN A 200 2.72 -4.57 -20.71
C GLN A 200 2.09 -4.09 -22.03
N LYS A 201 0.95 -4.68 -22.38
CA LYS A 201 0.21 -4.36 -23.62
C LYS A 201 -1.06 -3.54 -23.38
N ASN A 202 -1.54 -3.53 -22.14
CA ASN A 202 -2.81 -2.91 -21.74
C ASN A 202 -2.56 -1.71 -20.81
N LYS A 203 -3.53 -0.78 -20.73
CA LYS A 203 -3.51 0.29 -19.74
C LYS A 203 -3.52 -0.30 -18.34
N VAL A 204 -2.72 0.28 -17.44
CA VAL A 204 -2.65 -0.13 -16.04
C VAL A 204 -3.34 0.90 -15.18
N PHE A 205 -4.35 0.46 -14.43
CA PHE A 205 -5.05 1.27 -13.45
C PHE A 205 -4.48 1.00 -12.05
N VAL A 206 -4.06 2.06 -11.37
CA VAL A 206 -3.52 1.99 -10.02
C VAL A 206 -4.49 2.65 -9.06
N TYR A 207 -4.98 1.91 -8.08
CA TYR A 207 -5.89 2.38 -7.04
C TYR A 207 -5.12 2.49 -5.72
N LYS A 208 -5.17 3.66 -5.10
CA LYS A 208 -4.65 3.90 -3.75
C LYS A 208 -5.84 4.06 -2.83
N LEU A 209 -6.08 3.07 -1.96
CA LEU A 209 -7.19 3.15 -1.00
C LEU A 209 -6.73 3.91 0.24
N ILE A 210 -7.43 4.98 0.57
CA ILE A 210 -7.11 5.88 1.68
C ILE A 210 -8.37 6.09 2.51
N MET A 211 -8.29 5.87 3.82
CA MET A 211 -9.38 6.27 4.72
C MET A 211 -9.39 7.79 4.86
N ALA A 212 -10.54 8.39 4.59
CA ALA A 212 -10.75 9.82 4.74
C ALA A 212 -10.67 10.23 6.23
N ASP A 213 -10.29 11.48 6.50
CA ASP A 213 -10.15 12.04 7.85
C ASP A 213 -9.29 11.16 8.78
N SER A 214 -8.23 10.57 8.28
CA SER A 214 -7.41 9.63 9.02
C SER A 214 -5.91 9.89 8.91
N ILE A 215 -5.16 9.15 9.72
CA ILE A 215 -3.69 9.15 9.67
C ILE A 215 -3.15 8.77 8.28
N GLU A 216 -3.90 7.99 7.48
CA GLU A 216 -3.46 7.62 6.13
C GLU A 216 -3.47 8.82 5.19
N GLU A 217 -4.46 9.67 5.28
CA GLU A 217 -4.53 10.91 4.49
C GLU A 217 -3.40 11.87 4.87
N LYS A 218 -3.11 12.01 6.17
CA LYS A 218 -1.98 12.80 6.65
C LYS A 218 -0.63 12.27 6.17
N ILE A 219 -0.45 10.94 6.18
CA ILE A 219 0.73 10.29 5.61
C ILE A 219 0.88 10.64 4.13
N GLN A 220 -0.21 10.57 3.37
CA GLN A 220 -0.21 10.87 1.93
C GLN A 220 0.17 12.33 1.67
N THR A 221 -0.37 13.27 2.45
CA THR A 221 -0.05 14.70 2.37
C THR A 221 1.44 14.94 2.64
N LEU A 222 1.99 14.33 3.68
CA LEU A 222 3.43 14.43 3.99
C LEU A 222 4.31 13.85 2.88
N GLN A 223 3.89 12.74 2.28
CA GLN A 223 4.61 12.15 1.16
C GLN A 223 4.62 13.07 -0.07
N ALA A 224 3.49 13.69 -0.38
CA ALA A 224 3.36 14.62 -1.50
C ALA A 224 4.28 15.85 -1.30
N ALA A 225 4.30 16.42 -0.08
CA ALA A 225 5.17 17.53 0.26
C ALA A 225 6.67 17.17 0.13
N LYS A 226 7.07 15.97 0.61
CA LYS A 226 8.46 15.49 0.49
C LYS A 226 8.87 15.22 -0.97
N LYS A 227 7.95 14.74 -1.79
CA LYS A 227 8.21 14.53 -3.22
C LYS A 227 8.46 15.85 -3.91
N ASP A 228 7.63 16.87 -3.67
CA ASP A 228 7.78 18.20 -4.26
C ASP A 228 9.13 18.85 -3.88
N LEU A 229 9.55 18.68 -2.61
CA LEU A 229 10.87 19.10 -2.16
C LEU A 229 12.01 18.31 -2.84
N ALA A 230 11.90 17.00 -2.97
CA ALA A 230 12.92 16.17 -3.60
C ALA A 230 13.03 16.45 -5.10
N ASP A 231 11.93 16.71 -5.79
CA ASP A 231 11.92 17.07 -7.22
C ASP A 231 12.54 18.47 -7.45
N ARG A 232 12.46 19.37 -6.47
CA ARG A 232 13.13 20.70 -6.51
C ARG A 232 14.62 20.66 -6.20
N PHE A 233 15.06 19.74 -5.36
CA PHE A 233 16.45 19.62 -4.89
C PHE A 233 17.12 18.33 -5.35
N VAL A 234 17.05 18.00 -6.62
CA VAL A 234 17.77 16.90 -7.29
C VAL A 234 18.82 16.20 -6.40
N GLU A 235 18.36 15.38 -5.45
CA GLU A 235 19.10 14.21 -4.94
C GLU A 235 18.27 13.51 -3.86
N GLY A 236 17.81 12.32 -4.23
CA GLY A 236 16.86 11.60 -3.45
C GLY A 236 17.44 10.88 -2.24
N ASN A 237 16.85 11.13 -1.12
CA ASN A 237 16.70 10.11 -0.11
C ASN A 237 15.20 9.92 0.12
N SER A 238 14.65 8.88 -0.47
CA SER A 238 13.26 8.48 -0.31
C SER A 238 13.00 8.13 1.16
N GLY A 239 12.21 9.00 1.82
CA GLY A 239 11.97 8.92 3.24
C GLY A 239 11.43 7.57 3.71
N SER A 240 12.19 6.92 4.57
CA SER A 240 11.70 5.89 5.47
C SER A 240 11.10 6.58 6.69
N ILE A 241 10.12 5.96 7.36
CA ILE A 241 9.61 6.46 8.66
C ILE A 241 10.74 6.67 9.69
N THR A 242 11.86 5.95 9.52
CA THR A 242 13.06 6.12 10.34
C THR A 242 13.79 7.44 10.10
N THR A 243 13.51 8.15 8.99
CA THR A 243 14.10 9.45 8.65
C THR A 243 13.16 10.62 8.97
N MET A 244 11.93 10.37 9.44
CA MET A 244 11.02 11.43 9.87
C MET A 244 11.52 12.08 11.17
N SER A 245 11.42 13.40 11.25
CA SER A 245 11.67 14.13 12.51
C SER A 245 10.60 13.79 13.56
N GLY A 246 10.91 14.03 14.83
CA GLY A 246 9.93 13.89 15.91
C GLY A 246 8.69 14.78 15.66
N GLU A 247 8.89 16.00 15.17
CA GLU A 247 7.82 16.94 14.84
C GLU A 247 6.91 16.43 13.70
N GLU A 248 7.48 15.87 12.64
CA GLU A 248 6.72 15.27 11.55
C GLU A 248 5.88 14.06 12.00
N ILE A 249 6.43 13.26 12.92
CA ILE A 249 5.71 12.13 13.51
C ILE A 249 4.57 12.64 14.39
N MET A 250 4.82 13.67 15.19
CA MET A 250 3.81 14.26 16.09
C MET A 250 2.66 14.91 15.30
N SER A 251 2.95 15.55 14.16
CA SER A 251 1.91 16.16 13.31
C SER A 251 0.90 15.16 12.76
N LEU A 252 1.27 13.88 12.66
CA LEU A 252 0.34 12.82 12.21
C LEU A 252 -0.81 12.56 13.21
N PHE A 253 -0.61 12.88 14.48
CA PHE A 253 -1.59 12.67 15.53
C PHE A 253 -2.42 13.93 15.85
N SER A 254 -2.07 15.12 15.32
CA SER A 254 -2.84 16.33 15.54
C SER A 254 -4.27 16.18 15.00
N GLU A 255 -5.25 16.67 15.73
CA GLU A 255 -6.59 16.93 15.22
C GLU A 255 -6.51 18.24 14.43
N ASP A 256 -7.04 18.27 13.22
CA ASP A 256 -7.20 19.51 12.46
C ASP A 256 -8.34 20.33 13.02
#